data_fd041c9874c9125ae7e51d76ebcb0c0d
#
_entry.id   fd041c9874c9125ae7e51d76ebcb0c0d
#
_cell.length_a   1.000
_cell.length_b   1.000
_cell.length_c   1.000
_cell.angle_alpha   90.00
_cell.angle_beta   90.00
_cell.angle_gamma   90.00
#
_symmetry.space_group_name_H-M   'P 1'
#
loop_
_entity.id
_entity.type
_entity.pdbx_description
1 polymer ?
#
loop_
_entity_poly.entity_id
_entity_poly.type
_entity_poly.pdbx_seq_one_letter_code
_entity_poly.pdbx_strand_id
1 'polypeptide(L)'
;VHALVRDEKGQKMSKSKGNVIDPLEIIDKYGADTLRFTLTSLNTPGRDVRLSEQRIAGYRNFVTKITNAYKFAEFKEIYPLNLKDNINPEHIFNLWIINEFQDLYKKVQENYKKYYFHEVANQLYHFTWHTFCDWYIELSKNLLDDNQYANETKFTFHLIFNSLLQLLHPVIP
;
A
#
# COMPACT_ATOMS: atom_id res chain seq x y z
N VAL A 1 0.30 -8.92 -24.37
CA VAL A 1 0.83 -7.62 -24.88
C VAL A 1 1.00 -6.72 -23.66
N HIS A 2 2.20 -6.20 -23.43
CA HIS A 2 2.49 -5.28 -22.35
C HIS A 2 2.63 -3.84 -22.90
N ALA A 3 2.42 -2.85 -22.02
CA ALA A 3 2.60 -1.45 -22.36
C ALA A 3 4.09 -1.09 -22.60
N LEU A 4 4.34 -0.13 -23.47
CA LEU A 4 5.67 0.45 -23.63
C LEU A 4 5.88 1.56 -22.60
N VAL A 5 7.10 1.61 -22.04
CA VAL A 5 7.48 2.72 -21.15
C VAL A 5 8.01 3.88 -22.00
N ARG A 6 7.41 5.05 -21.81
CA ARG A 6 7.76 6.30 -22.49
C ARG A 6 8.18 7.36 -21.47
N ASP A 7 8.85 8.39 -21.94
CA ASP A 7 9.17 9.55 -21.12
C ASP A 7 7.91 10.35 -20.69
N GLU A 8 8.08 11.37 -19.89
CA GLU A 8 6.98 12.22 -19.40
C GLU A 8 6.20 12.91 -20.52
N LYS A 9 6.87 13.19 -21.66
CA LYS A 9 6.27 13.80 -22.87
C LYS A 9 5.60 12.76 -23.77
N GLY A 10 5.65 11.48 -23.41
CA GLY A 10 5.09 10.38 -24.20
C GLY A 10 5.98 9.95 -25.38
N GLN A 11 7.24 10.38 -25.42
CA GLN A 11 8.18 9.99 -26.46
C GLN A 11 8.83 8.65 -26.15
N LYS A 12 9.20 7.89 -27.19
CA LYS A 12 9.99 6.68 -27.02
C LYS A 12 11.35 7.03 -26.42
N MET A 13 11.73 6.35 -25.36
CA MET A 13 13.03 6.48 -24.73
C MET A 13 14.12 5.91 -25.64
N SER A 14 15.22 6.66 -25.81
CA SER A 14 16.42 6.20 -26.51
C SER A 14 17.67 6.90 -25.97
N LYS A 15 18.79 6.18 -25.97
CA LYS A 15 20.08 6.73 -25.52
C LYS A 15 20.49 7.95 -26.37
N SER A 16 20.21 7.94 -27.69
CA SER A 16 20.52 9.04 -28.59
C SER A 16 19.74 10.33 -28.30
N LYS A 17 18.57 10.22 -27.64
CA LYS A 17 17.77 11.39 -27.25
C LYS A 17 18.07 11.86 -25.82
N GLY A 18 18.85 11.10 -25.05
CA GLY A 18 19.15 11.42 -23.65
C GLY A 18 17.94 11.40 -22.71
N ASN A 19 16.84 10.74 -23.09
CA ASN A 19 15.60 10.68 -22.31
C ASN A 19 15.35 9.29 -21.68
N VAL A 20 16.39 8.47 -21.57
CA VAL A 20 16.32 7.16 -20.92
C VAL A 20 16.39 7.36 -19.41
N ILE A 21 15.44 6.73 -18.70
CA ILE A 21 15.49 6.60 -17.25
C ILE A 21 16.17 5.26 -16.96
N ASP A 22 17.34 5.29 -16.31
CA ASP A 22 18.04 4.08 -15.89
C ASP A 22 17.33 3.50 -14.63
N PRO A 23 16.80 2.26 -14.70
CA PRO A 23 16.17 1.65 -13.56
C PRO A 23 17.10 1.49 -12.34
N LEU A 24 18.40 1.29 -12.53
CA LEU A 24 19.36 1.12 -11.44
C LEU A 24 19.55 2.44 -10.67
N GLU A 25 19.71 3.56 -11.38
CA GLU A 25 19.78 4.88 -10.75
C GLU A 25 18.50 5.21 -9.96
N ILE A 26 17.34 4.82 -10.48
CA ILE A 26 16.06 5.00 -9.79
C ILE A 26 15.98 4.12 -8.54
N ILE A 27 16.43 2.88 -8.62
CA ILE A 27 16.46 1.97 -7.47
C ILE A 27 17.38 2.50 -6.38
N ASP A 28 18.56 3.00 -6.73
CA ASP A 28 19.51 3.59 -5.77
C ASP A 28 18.92 4.83 -5.08
N LYS A 29 18.18 5.65 -5.82
CA LYS A 29 17.62 6.91 -5.31
C LYS A 29 16.31 6.74 -4.53
N TYR A 30 15.42 5.88 -5.00
CA TYR A 30 14.05 5.78 -4.50
C TYR A 30 13.68 4.42 -3.91
N GLY A 31 14.50 3.40 -4.10
CA GLY A 31 14.24 2.02 -3.71
C GLY A 31 13.50 1.19 -4.77
N ALA A 32 13.77 -0.11 -4.77
CA ALA A 32 13.18 -1.06 -5.72
C ALA A 32 11.65 -1.12 -5.61
N ASP A 33 11.11 -1.13 -4.39
CA ASP A 33 9.68 -1.19 -4.12
C ASP A 33 8.94 0.01 -4.71
N THR A 34 9.53 1.20 -4.61
CA THR A 34 8.96 2.40 -5.21
C THR A 34 8.84 2.28 -6.73
N LEU A 35 9.89 1.80 -7.40
CA LEU A 35 9.86 1.59 -8.85
C LEU A 35 8.84 0.52 -9.25
N ARG A 36 8.82 -0.61 -8.55
CA ARG A 36 7.87 -1.71 -8.79
C ARG A 36 6.42 -1.24 -8.64
N PHE A 37 6.13 -0.54 -7.55
CA PHE A 37 4.78 0.01 -7.31
C PHE A 37 4.38 1.01 -8.39
N THR A 38 5.28 1.93 -8.76
CA THR A 38 5.05 2.91 -9.83
C THR A 38 4.68 2.23 -11.14
N LEU A 39 5.49 1.26 -11.57
CA LEU A 39 5.26 0.56 -12.85
C LEU A 39 3.95 -0.23 -12.82
N THR A 40 3.64 -0.90 -11.69
CA THR A 40 2.39 -1.64 -11.55
C THR A 40 1.17 -0.71 -11.60
N SER A 41 1.20 0.40 -10.87
CA SER A 41 0.08 1.37 -10.81
C SER A 41 -0.17 2.08 -12.15
N LEU A 42 0.86 2.28 -12.95
CA LEU A 42 0.75 2.97 -14.24
C LEU A 42 0.44 2.06 -15.42
N ASN A 43 0.54 0.74 -15.25
CA ASN A 43 0.37 -0.23 -16.34
C ASN A 43 -1.09 -0.50 -16.67
N THR A 44 -1.78 0.50 -17.20
CA THR A 44 -3.16 0.38 -17.64
C THR A 44 -3.23 -0.36 -18.99
N PRO A 45 -4.11 -1.38 -19.15
CA PRO A 45 -4.25 -2.09 -20.41
C PRO A 45 -4.53 -1.16 -21.60
N GLY A 46 -3.82 -1.42 -22.70
CA GLY A 46 -4.00 -0.67 -23.95
C GLY A 46 -3.40 0.74 -23.99
N ARG A 47 -2.66 1.15 -22.95
CA ARG A 47 -2.01 2.46 -22.90
C ARG A 47 -0.53 2.33 -22.56
N ASP A 48 0.31 3.16 -23.21
CA ASP A 48 1.72 3.26 -22.86
C ASP A 48 1.90 3.92 -21.48
N VAL A 49 2.89 3.44 -20.72
CA VAL A 49 3.26 3.99 -19.43
C VAL A 49 4.10 5.25 -19.62
N ARG A 50 3.61 6.39 -19.17
CA ARG A 50 4.40 7.63 -19.11
C ARG A 50 5.11 7.70 -17.76
N LEU A 51 6.42 7.46 -17.77
CA LEU A 51 7.24 7.45 -16.57
C LEU A 51 7.94 8.81 -16.41
N SER A 52 7.83 9.38 -15.21
CA SER A 52 8.60 10.57 -14.81
C SER A 52 9.15 10.38 -13.41
N GLU A 53 10.27 11.02 -13.14
CA GLU A 53 10.89 10.97 -11.82
C GLU A 53 9.98 11.53 -10.72
N GLN A 54 9.17 12.56 -11.05
CA GLN A 54 8.19 13.12 -10.12
C GLN A 54 7.13 12.11 -9.69
N ARG A 55 6.64 11.26 -10.60
CA ARG A 55 5.69 10.20 -10.27
C ARG A 55 6.30 9.14 -9.37
N ILE A 56 7.55 8.75 -9.66
CA ILE A 56 8.30 7.80 -8.84
C ILE A 56 8.48 8.35 -7.42
N ALA A 57 8.91 9.62 -7.29
CA ALA A 57 9.06 10.29 -6.00
C ALA A 57 7.74 10.34 -5.21
N GLY A 58 6.60 10.53 -5.88
CA GLY A 58 5.27 10.46 -5.25
C GLY A 58 5.00 9.10 -4.60
N TYR A 59 5.29 8.00 -5.27
CA TYR A 59 5.09 6.65 -4.71
C TYR A 59 6.12 6.27 -3.64
N ARG A 60 7.29 6.91 -3.57
CA ARG A 60 8.20 6.79 -2.43
C ARG A 60 7.53 7.20 -1.12
N ASN A 61 6.72 8.26 -1.15
CA ASN A 61 5.98 8.69 0.03
C ASN A 61 4.99 7.62 0.52
N PHE A 62 4.43 6.84 -0.39
CA PHE A 62 3.58 5.70 -0.03
C PHE A 62 4.35 4.62 0.73
N VAL A 63 5.51 4.21 0.25
CA VAL A 63 6.38 3.25 0.94
C VAL A 63 6.79 3.79 2.32
N THR A 64 7.16 5.07 2.39
CA THR A 64 7.48 5.74 3.66
C THR A 64 6.28 5.75 4.62
N LYS A 65 5.05 5.96 4.11
CA LYS A 65 3.82 5.94 4.91
C LYS A 65 3.60 4.57 5.55
N ILE A 66 3.80 3.48 4.81
CA ILE A 66 3.73 2.09 5.32
C ILE A 66 4.78 1.86 6.42
N THR A 67 6.02 2.28 6.18
CA THR A 67 7.10 2.18 7.17
C THR A 67 6.75 2.94 8.46
N ASN A 68 6.15 4.12 8.34
CA ASN A 68 5.73 4.91 9.50
C ASN A 68 4.55 4.27 10.25
N ALA A 69 3.62 3.63 9.55
CA ALA A 69 2.55 2.85 10.17
C ALA A 69 3.12 1.65 10.96
N TYR A 70 4.13 0.97 10.44
CA TYR A 70 4.85 -0.09 11.16
C TYR A 70 5.53 0.44 12.43
N LYS A 71 6.28 1.57 12.33
CA LYS A 71 6.93 2.20 13.50
C LYS A 71 5.92 2.63 14.56
N PHE A 72 4.74 3.12 14.15
CA PHE A 72 3.65 3.42 15.08
C PHE A 72 3.17 2.16 15.80
N ALA A 73 3.02 1.04 15.07
CA ALA A 73 2.61 -0.23 15.65
C ALA A 73 3.65 -0.79 16.64
N GLU A 74 4.95 -0.64 16.36
CA GLU A 74 6.01 -0.98 17.32
C GLU A 74 5.95 -0.09 18.56
N PHE A 75 5.80 1.22 18.39
CA PHE A 75 5.72 2.18 19.50
C PHE A 75 4.52 1.92 20.42
N LYS A 76 3.38 1.49 19.87
CA LYS A 76 2.17 1.13 20.62
C LYS A 76 2.15 -0.34 21.08
N GLU A 77 3.27 -1.06 20.96
CA GLU A 77 3.40 -2.46 21.36
C GLU A 77 2.34 -3.38 20.72
N ILE A 78 2.01 -3.12 19.47
CA ILE A 78 1.13 -3.97 18.67
C ILE A 78 1.91 -5.18 18.12
N TYR A 79 3.21 -5.03 17.91
CA TYR A 79 4.13 -6.09 17.47
C TYR A 79 5.22 -6.35 18.52
N PRO A 80 5.55 -7.64 18.76
CA PRO A 80 4.86 -8.85 18.31
C PRO A 80 3.52 -9.05 19.04
N LEU A 81 2.50 -9.49 18.30
CA LEU A 81 1.20 -9.76 18.89
C LEU A 81 1.20 -11.15 19.53
N ASN A 82 1.17 -11.21 20.84
CA ASN A 82 1.08 -12.46 21.64
C ASN A 82 -0.35 -12.69 22.14
N LEU A 83 -1.33 -12.59 21.26
CA LEU A 83 -2.70 -12.87 21.63
C LEU A 83 -2.95 -14.38 21.54
N LYS A 84 -3.25 -15.00 22.68
CA LYS A 84 -3.63 -16.42 22.79
C LYS A 84 -5.11 -16.65 22.54
N ASP A 85 -5.93 -15.62 22.55
CA ASP A 85 -7.38 -15.69 22.49
C ASP A 85 -7.94 -15.12 21.20
N ASN A 86 -9.03 -15.74 20.71
CA ASN A 86 -9.85 -15.14 19.65
C ASN A 86 -10.56 -13.92 20.22
N ILE A 87 -10.07 -12.75 19.91
CA ILE A 87 -10.71 -11.49 20.28
C ILE A 87 -11.79 -11.18 19.26
N ASN A 88 -13.01 -10.99 19.71
CA ASN A 88 -14.12 -10.47 18.91
C ASN A 88 -14.17 -8.95 19.11
N PRO A 89 -13.82 -8.14 18.10
CA PRO A 89 -13.93 -6.70 18.20
C PRO A 89 -15.41 -6.27 18.33
N GLU A 90 -15.69 -5.34 19.25
CA GLU A 90 -17.02 -4.80 19.49
C GLU A 90 -17.08 -3.29 19.24
N HIS A 91 -15.94 -2.60 19.36
CA HIS A 91 -15.90 -1.15 19.17
C HIS A 91 -16.17 -0.77 17.70
N ILE A 92 -17.01 0.25 17.50
CA ILE A 92 -17.51 0.66 16.19
C ILE A 92 -16.39 0.96 15.17
N PHE A 93 -15.26 1.55 15.59
CA PHE A 93 -14.14 1.83 14.68
C PHE A 93 -13.39 0.56 14.26
N ASN A 94 -13.28 -0.42 15.15
CA ASN A 94 -12.69 -1.72 14.84
C ASN A 94 -13.57 -2.50 13.85
N LEU A 95 -14.87 -2.51 14.08
CA LEU A 95 -15.85 -3.13 13.17
C LEU A 95 -15.86 -2.43 11.80
N TRP A 96 -15.82 -1.10 11.79
CA TRP A 96 -15.77 -0.32 10.55
C TRP A 96 -14.56 -0.69 9.69
N ILE A 97 -13.34 -0.67 10.23
CA ILE A 97 -12.14 -0.96 9.43
C ILE A 97 -12.11 -2.41 8.93
N ILE A 98 -12.65 -3.36 9.70
CA ILE A 98 -12.78 -4.76 9.28
C ILE A 98 -13.71 -4.86 8.08
N ASN A 99 -14.87 -4.19 8.08
CA ASN A 99 -15.80 -4.19 6.96
C ASN A 99 -15.19 -3.53 5.72
N GLU A 100 -14.54 -2.38 5.86
CA GLU A 100 -13.83 -1.71 4.77
C GLU A 100 -12.76 -2.60 4.16
N PHE A 101 -12.01 -3.32 5.00
CA PHE A 101 -10.98 -4.26 4.55
C PHE A 101 -11.58 -5.47 3.82
N GLN A 102 -12.69 -6.02 4.29
CA GLN A 102 -13.37 -7.13 3.60
C GLN A 102 -13.80 -6.73 2.19
N ASP A 103 -14.31 -5.50 2.01
CA ASP A 103 -14.70 -5.00 0.70
C ASP A 103 -13.50 -4.72 -0.20
N LEU A 104 -12.41 -4.20 0.34
CA LEU A 104 -11.13 -4.11 -0.36
C LEU A 104 -10.67 -5.49 -0.83
N TYR A 105 -10.65 -6.47 0.08
CA TYR A 105 -10.19 -7.83 -0.21
C TYR A 105 -10.95 -8.46 -1.39
N LYS A 106 -12.28 -8.35 -1.41
CA LYS A 106 -13.13 -8.85 -2.51
C LYS A 106 -12.74 -8.19 -3.85
N LYS A 107 -12.62 -6.85 -3.87
CA LYS A 107 -12.24 -6.08 -5.07
C LYS A 107 -10.85 -6.45 -5.57
N VAL A 108 -9.88 -6.59 -4.67
CA VAL A 108 -8.50 -6.99 -5.00
C VAL A 108 -8.49 -8.39 -5.61
N GLN A 109 -9.19 -9.35 -5.02
CA GLN A 109 -9.30 -10.72 -5.55
C GLN A 109 -9.93 -10.75 -6.96
N GLU A 110 -10.98 -9.98 -7.19
CA GLU A 110 -11.60 -9.87 -8.51
C GLU A 110 -10.66 -9.28 -9.56
N ASN A 111 -9.91 -8.25 -9.20
CA ASN A 111 -8.97 -7.61 -10.11
C ASN A 111 -7.74 -8.48 -10.40
N TYR A 112 -7.26 -9.28 -9.43
CA TYR A 112 -6.24 -10.28 -9.67
C TYR A 112 -6.71 -11.34 -10.70
N LYS A 113 -7.94 -11.84 -10.57
CA LYS A 113 -8.51 -12.81 -11.54
C LYS A 113 -8.60 -12.24 -12.96
N LYS A 114 -8.79 -10.92 -13.09
CA LYS A 114 -8.86 -10.21 -14.37
C LYS A 114 -7.50 -9.70 -14.87
N TYR A 115 -6.42 -9.95 -14.13
CA TYR A 115 -5.08 -9.38 -14.40
C TYR A 115 -5.03 -7.85 -14.44
N TYR A 116 -5.91 -7.16 -13.71
CA TYR A 116 -5.95 -5.71 -13.59
C TYR A 116 -5.04 -5.24 -12.45
N PHE A 117 -3.75 -5.49 -12.58
CA PHE A 117 -2.76 -5.21 -11.53
C PHE A 117 -2.68 -3.73 -11.16
N HIS A 118 -2.91 -2.82 -12.10
CA HIS A 118 -2.97 -1.39 -11.83
C HIS A 118 -4.13 -1.04 -10.90
N GLU A 119 -5.29 -1.67 -11.06
CA GLU A 119 -6.43 -1.48 -10.16
C GLU A 119 -6.14 -2.05 -8.77
N VAL A 120 -5.48 -3.22 -8.69
CA VAL A 120 -5.02 -3.78 -7.41
C VAL A 120 -4.11 -2.79 -6.69
N ALA A 121 -3.07 -2.27 -7.37
CA ALA A 121 -2.15 -1.32 -6.79
C ALA A 121 -2.85 -0.03 -6.33
N ASN A 122 -3.75 0.52 -7.15
CA ASN A 122 -4.49 1.74 -6.83
C ASN A 122 -5.44 1.54 -5.63
N GLN A 123 -6.17 0.41 -5.56
CA GLN A 123 -7.06 0.10 -4.44
C GLN A 123 -6.29 -0.08 -3.13
N LEU A 124 -5.16 -0.80 -3.17
CA LEU A 124 -4.28 -0.96 -2.01
C LEU A 124 -3.68 0.38 -1.57
N TYR A 125 -3.28 1.22 -2.53
CA TYR A 125 -2.80 2.58 -2.23
C TYR A 125 -3.85 3.41 -1.50
N HIS A 126 -5.06 3.51 -2.06
CA HIS A 126 -6.13 4.34 -1.49
C HIS A 126 -6.55 3.85 -0.11
N PHE A 127 -6.74 2.55 0.07
CA PHE A 127 -7.10 2.01 1.37
C PHE A 127 -5.98 2.22 2.40
N THR A 128 -4.74 1.86 2.06
CA THR A 128 -3.62 1.99 2.99
C THR A 128 -3.39 3.44 3.40
N TRP A 129 -3.37 4.34 2.41
CA TRP A 129 -3.09 5.75 2.69
C TRP A 129 -4.26 6.42 3.41
N HIS A 130 -5.44 6.41 2.79
CA HIS A 130 -6.55 7.24 3.26
C HIS A 130 -7.38 6.55 4.34
N THR A 131 -7.80 5.31 4.12
CA THR A 131 -8.69 4.63 5.08
C THR A 131 -7.92 4.17 6.32
N PHE A 132 -6.81 3.47 6.13
CA PHE A 132 -6.06 2.91 7.25
C PHE A 132 -5.19 3.97 7.94
N CYS A 133 -4.28 4.64 7.21
CA CYS A 133 -3.32 5.54 7.85
C CYS A 133 -3.94 6.88 8.26
N ASP A 134 -4.76 7.52 7.40
CA ASP A 134 -5.27 8.85 7.70
C ASP A 134 -6.47 8.81 8.66
N TRP A 135 -7.25 7.72 8.69
CA TRP A 135 -8.41 7.61 9.56
C TRP A 135 -8.24 6.59 10.67
N TYR A 136 -8.06 5.31 10.33
CA TYR A 136 -8.09 4.26 11.36
C TYR A 136 -6.96 4.42 12.39
N ILE A 137 -5.73 4.71 11.96
CA ILE A 137 -4.61 4.95 12.89
C ILE A 137 -4.94 6.11 13.83
N GLU A 138 -5.48 7.22 13.32
CA GLU A 138 -5.81 8.37 14.17
C GLU A 138 -6.94 8.05 15.17
N LEU A 139 -8.00 7.38 14.71
CA LEU A 139 -9.10 6.95 15.57
C LEU A 139 -8.66 5.91 16.62
N SER A 140 -7.73 5.04 16.28
CA SER A 140 -7.23 3.99 17.16
C SER A 140 -6.36 4.52 18.31
N LYS A 141 -5.77 5.72 18.21
CA LYS A 141 -4.87 6.26 19.24
C LYS A 141 -5.52 6.29 20.62
N ASN A 142 -6.73 6.82 20.70
CA ASN A 142 -7.47 6.91 21.97
C ASN A 142 -7.90 5.52 22.48
N LEU A 143 -8.26 4.61 21.58
CA LEU A 143 -8.66 3.25 21.92
C LEU A 143 -7.49 2.40 22.41
N LEU A 144 -6.29 2.63 21.89
CA LEU A 144 -5.08 1.93 22.32
C LEU A 144 -4.64 2.33 23.74
N ASP A 145 -5.05 3.51 24.20
CA ASP A 145 -4.79 4.00 25.56
C ASP A 145 -5.98 3.73 26.52
N ASP A 146 -7.09 3.13 26.04
CA ASP A 146 -8.26 2.77 26.81
C ASP A 146 -8.19 1.31 27.29
N ASN A 147 -8.24 1.07 28.57
CA ASN A 147 -8.14 -0.26 29.16
C ASN A 147 -9.22 -1.25 28.65
N GLN A 148 -10.40 -0.76 28.27
CA GLN A 148 -11.48 -1.59 27.77
C GLN A 148 -11.24 -2.06 26.34
N TYR A 149 -10.73 -1.17 25.47
CA TYR A 149 -10.66 -1.41 24.02
C TYR A 149 -9.26 -1.65 23.47
N ALA A 150 -8.20 -1.46 24.29
CA ALA A 150 -6.81 -1.58 23.84
C ALA A 150 -6.50 -2.94 23.19
N ASN A 151 -6.92 -4.04 23.81
CA ASN A 151 -6.59 -5.37 23.32
C ASN A 151 -7.28 -5.69 21.99
N GLU A 152 -8.57 -5.39 21.85
CA GLU A 152 -9.27 -5.60 20.59
C GLU A 152 -8.74 -4.67 19.48
N THR A 153 -8.34 -3.45 19.84
CA THR A 153 -7.76 -2.50 18.88
C THR A 153 -6.38 -2.93 18.43
N LYS A 154 -5.52 -3.42 19.32
CA LYS A 154 -4.23 -4.05 18.95
C LYS A 154 -4.43 -5.23 18.02
N PHE A 155 -5.39 -6.11 18.34
CA PHE A 155 -5.73 -7.26 17.51
C PHE A 155 -6.21 -6.83 16.12
N THR A 156 -7.16 -5.91 16.05
CA THR A 156 -7.72 -5.42 14.79
C THR A 156 -6.65 -4.74 13.94
N PHE A 157 -5.83 -3.88 14.55
CA PHE A 157 -4.73 -3.22 13.85
C PHE A 157 -3.77 -4.27 13.26
N HIS A 158 -3.33 -5.24 14.06
CA HIS A 158 -2.45 -6.31 13.62
C HIS A 158 -3.06 -7.09 12.45
N LEU A 159 -4.32 -7.52 12.59
CA LEU A 159 -5.02 -8.27 11.55
C LEU A 159 -5.06 -7.51 10.23
N ILE A 160 -5.51 -6.26 10.26
CA ILE A 160 -5.67 -5.44 9.05
C ILE A 160 -4.32 -5.12 8.44
N PHE A 161 -3.35 -4.64 9.24
CA PHE A 161 -2.05 -4.22 8.73
C PHE A 161 -1.24 -5.39 8.17
N ASN A 162 -1.21 -6.52 8.86
CA ASN A 162 -0.54 -7.73 8.37
C ASN A 162 -1.18 -8.24 7.07
N SER A 163 -2.51 -8.24 6.98
CA SER A 163 -3.22 -8.62 5.76
C SER A 163 -2.96 -7.66 4.61
N LEU A 164 -2.85 -6.35 4.88
CA LEU A 164 -2.44 -5.36 3.87
C LEU A 164 -1.03 -5.62 3.35
N LEU A 165 -0.07 -5.91 4.23
CA LEU A 165 1.29 -6.27 3.83
C LEU A 165 1.32 -7.52 2.96
N GLN A 166 0.52 -8.54 3.30
CA GLN A 166 0.38 -9.74 2.47
C GLN A 166 -0.21 -9.45 1.08
N LEU A 167 -1.22 -8.57 0.98
CA LEU A 167 -1.79 -8.16 -0.30
C LEU A 167 -0.84 -7.29 -1.14
N LEU A 168 0.02 -6.51 -0.49
CA LEU A 168 1.04 -5.68 -1.13
C LEU A 168 2.26 -6.48 -1.59
N HIS A 169 2.58 -7.58 -0.90
CA HIS A 169 3.80 -8.37 -1.14
C HIS A 169 4.05 -8.78 -2.61
N PRO A 170 3.06 -9.18 -3.42
CA PRO A 170 3.31 -9.47 -4.84
C PRO A 170 3.84 -8.28 -5.63
N VAL A 171 3.52 -7.06 -5.21
CA VAL A 171 3.93 -5.80 -5.85
C VAL A 171 5.20 -5.25 -5.22
N ILE A 172 5.23 -5.13 -3.90
CA ILE A 172 6.33 -4.62 -3.07
C ILE A 172 6.65 -5.63 -1.97
N PRO A 173 7.56 -6.59 -2.23
CA PRO A 173 7.90 -7.69 -1.33
C PRO A 173 8.65 -7.25 -0.05
#